data_972921836a540d0899ebccaa8c8206cf
#
_entry.id   972921836a540d0899ebccaa8c8206cf
#
_cell.length_a   1.000
_cell.length_b   1.000
_cell.length_c   1.000
_cell.angle_alpha   90.00
_cell.angle_beta   90.00
_cell.angle_gamma   90.00
#
_symmetry.space_group_name_H-M   'P 1'
#
loop_
_entity.id
_entity.type
_entity.pdbx_description
1 polymer ?
#
loop_
_entity_poly.entity_id
_entity_poly.type
_entity_poly.pdbx_seq_one_letter_code
_entity_poly.pdbx_strand_id
1 'polypeptide(L)'
;MNYHQRPFKSGFSASSTIADVMQGVSLHGKTAMVTGGHSGLGLATVQALYAAGAHVIVPARDVEKARKALQASPGVDVAQMDLTSPASIRIFAQEFIDRGIPLHILVNNAGIMATPELEKDIRDVEIQFATNHLGHFQLTALLWPALIQAHGARVITVSSRAHRVSPVVFEDINFAQRPYDCWQAYGQSKTANILFTRELAKRGEPWLVQAFSVHPGAIYSTSLARNMNRAELQASGALDADGKATVDLSQDRKSTEQGAATQVWCATSHSLDGYSGQYCEDCQIAPLLSPDTPPMVLGEMSSMTLSGVDAFTMNDKDSQKLWEISEAATGLKFL
;
A
#
# COMPACT_ATOMS: atom_id res chain seq x y z
N MET A 1 -18.30 10.89 9.73
CA MET A 1 -18.07 11.19 8.29
C MET A 1 -18.81 10.20 7.40
N ASN A 2 -19.09 10.56 6.15
CA ASN A 2 -19.64 9.62 5.17
C ASN A 2 -18.47 8.94 4.44
N TYR A 3 -18.27 7.62 4.67
CA TYR A 3 -17.16 6.84 4.10
C TYR A 3 -17.48 6.23 2.72
N HIS A 4 -18.52 6.72 2.02
CA HIS A 4 -18.76 6.34 0.63
C HIS A 4 -17.66 6.89 -0.28
N GLN A 5 -17.26 6.07 -1.26
CA GLN A 5 -16.31 6.49 -2.28
C GLN A 5 -16.86 7.73 -3.03
N ARG A 6 -16.14 8.84 -2.96
CA ARG A 6 -16.57 10.13 -3.53
C ARG A 6 -15.51 10.63 -4.51
N PRO A 7 -15.69 10.44 -5.80
CA PRO A 7 -14.73 10.91 -6.79
C PRO A 7 -14.36 12.38 -6.59
N PHE A 8 -13.08 12.66 -6.60
CA PHE A 8 -12.54 14.01 -6.43
C PHE A 8 -11.45 14.24 -7.47
N LYS A 9 -11.58 15.34 -8.23
CA LYS A 9 -10.57 15.76 -9.21
C LYS A 9 -9.58 16.70 -8.55
N SER A 10 -8.35 16.26 -8.38
CA SER A 10 -7.29 17.03 -7.71
C SER A 10 -6.62 18.10 -8.60
N GLY A 11 -6.86 18.03 -9.91
CA GLY A 11 -6.07 18.76 -10.92
C GLY A 11 -4.86 17.98 -11.44
N PHE A 12 -4.50 16.87 -10.78
CA PHE A 12 -3.49 15.92 -11.23
C PHE A 12 -4.09 14.79 -12.08
N SER A 13 -3.25 13.92 -12.64
CA SER A 13 -3.66 12.82 -13.52
C SER A 13 -2.69 11.65 -13.48
N ALA A 14 -2.92 10.62 -14.30
CA ALA A 14 -2.01 9.49 -14.48
C ALA A 14 -0.58 9.90 -14.90
N SER A 15 -0.43 11.03 -15.59
CA SER A 15 0.87 11.56 -16.01
C SER A 15 1.62 12.32 -14.92
N SER A 16 0.95 12.70 -13.83
CA SER A 16 1.56 13.47 -12.74
C SER A 16 2.65 12.69 -12.04
N THR A 17 3.73 13.37 -11.73
CA THR A 17 4.91 12.83 -11.06
C THR A 17 4.94 13.24 -9.57
N ILE A 18 5.89 12.68 -8.83
CA ILE A 18 6.18 13.15 -7.46
C ILE A 18 6.46 14.66 -7.43
N ALA A 19 7.25 15.17 -8.39
CA ALA A 19 7.59 16.57 -8.44
C ALA A 19 6.36 17.48 -8.56
N ASP A 20 5.36 17.05 -9.34
CA ASP A 20 4.11 17.82 -9.50
C ASP A 20 3.32 17.88 -8.19
N VAL A 21 3.14 16.75 -7.50
CA VAL A 21 2.32 16.67 -6.28
C VAL A 21 3.03 17.23 -5.03
N MET A 22 4.36 17.35 -5.07
CA MET A 22 5.17 17.87 -3.97
C MET A 22 5.48 19.37 -4.10
N GLN A 23 5.01 20.02 -5.17
CA GLN A 23 5.27 21.45 -5.36
C GLN A 23 4.72 22.27 -4.17
N GLY A 24 5.60 22.98 -3.48
CA GLY A 24 5.26 23.81 -2.32
C GLY A 24 4.99 23.04 -1.01
N VAL A 25 5.14 21.71 -0.99
CA VAL A 25 4.97 20.91 0.23
C VAL A 25 6.20 21.01 1.11
N SER A 26 5.99 21.33 2.39
CA SER A 26 7.02 21.31 3.44
C SER A 26 6.63 20.32 4.54
N LEU A 27 7.56 19.44 4.90
CA LEU A 27 7.38 18.42 5.93
C LEU A 27 8.37 18.61 7.10
N HIS A 28 8.94 19.82 7.27
CA HIS A 28 9.77 20.11 8.41
C HIS A 28 9.04 19.85 9.74
N GLY A 29 9.70 19.16 10.66
CA GLY A 29 9.14 18.75 11.95
C GLY A 29 8.15 17.56 11.85
N LYS A 30 7.98 16.95 10.67
CA LYS A 30 7.16 15.74 10.48
C LYS A 30 8.02 14.50 10.46
N THR A 31 7.50 13.42 11.08
CA THR A 31 8.10 12.09 11.03
C THR A 31 7.29 11.21 10.08
N ALA A 32 7.97 10.53 9.18
CA ALA A 32 7.36 9.60 8.23
C ALA A 32 8.01 8.22 8.32
N MET A 33 7.23 7.17 8.11
CA MET A 33 7.71 5.80 8.04
C MET A 33 7.23 5.15 6.74
N VAL A 34 8.13 4.47 6.02
CA VAL A 34 7.81 3.82 4.73
C VAL A 34 8.32 2.38 4.73
N THR A 35 7.42 1.41 4.76
CA THR A 35 7.81 0.00 4.62
C THR A 35 8.26 -0.29 3.18
N GLY A 36 9.32 -1.08 3.01
CA GLY A 36 9.90 -1.32 1.68
C GLY A 36 10.52 -0.07 1.03
N GLY A 37 10.87 0.94 1.84
CA GLY A 37 11.39 2.24 1.40
C GLY A 37 12.78 2.22 0.76
N HIS A 38 13.39 1.05 0.59
CA HIS A 38 14.72 0.88 -0.01
C HIS A 38 14.69 0.42 -1.49
N SER A 39 13.53 0.35 -2.12
CA SER A 39 13.41 -0.04 -3.53
C SER A 39 12.13 0.47 -4.18
N GLY A 40 12.15 0.61 -5.51
CA GLY A 40 10.96 0.91 -6.32
C GLY A 40 10.19 2.14 -5.83
N LEU A 41 8.87 2.01 -5.74
CA LEU A 41 7.96 3.08 -5.31
C LEU A 41 8.28 3.58 -3.90
N GLY A 42 8.63 2.66 -2.99
CA GLY A 42 8.99 3.01 -1.62
C GLY A 42 10.22 3.91 -1.56
N LEU A 43 11.25 3.64 -2.37
CA LEU A 43 12.46 4.45 -2.43
C LEU A 43 12.15 5.86 -2.97
N ALA A 44 11.38 5.95 -4.06
CA ALA A 44 10.96 7.24 -4.61
C ALA A 44 10.14 8.05 -3.58
N THR A 45 9.25 7.39 -2.84
CA THR A 45 8.48 8.02 -1.75
C THR A 45 9.38 8.52 -0.62
N VAL A 46 10.34 7.71 -0.17
CA VAL A 46 11.30 8.11 0.88
C VAL A 46 12.08 9.34 0.45
N GLN A 47 12.61 9.34 -0.77
CA GLN A 47 13.38 10.47 -1.32
C GLN A 47 12.53 11.75 -1.38
N ALA A 48 11.27 11.65 -1.79
CA ALA A 48 10.34 12.78 -1.84
C ALA A 48 10.05 13.36 -0.45
N LEU A 49 9.71 12.51 0.52
CA LEU A 49 9.41 12.93 1.89
C LEU A 49 10.65 13.51 2.59
N TYR A 50 11.81 12.90 2.38
CA TYR A 50 13.09 13.38 2.90
C TYR A 50 13.49 14.74 2.30
N ALA A 51 13.36 14.90 0.97
CA ALA A 51 13.66 16.17 0.30
C ALA A 51 12.73 17.30 0.74
N ALA A 52 11.50 17.00 1.16
CA ALA A 52 10.55 17.95 1.72
C ALA A 52 10.82 18.29 3.21
N GLY A 53 11.85 17.70 3.83
CA GLY A 53 12.28 17.98 5.19
C GLY A 53 11.72 17.07 6.27
N ALA A 54 11.07 15.95 5.91
CA ALA A 54 10.62 14.97 6.90
C ALA A 54 11.80 14.19 7.51
N HIS A 55 11.66 13.83 8.79
CA HIS A 55 12.46 12.75 9.38
C HIS A 55 11.86 11.41 8.91
N VAL A 56 12.60 10.65 8.11
CA VAL A 56 12.09 9.43 7.48
C VAL A 56 12.74 8.19 8.07
N ILE A 57 11.89 7.19 8.42
CA ILE A 57 12.31 5.89 8.93
C ILE A 57 11.94 4.81 7.92
N VAL A 58 12.87 3.93 7.60
CA VAL A 58 12.70 2.80 6.68
C VAL A 58 12.95 1.48 7.42
N PRO A 59 11.88 0.78 7.83
CA PRO A 59 12.03 -0.59 8.30
C PRO A 59 12.36 -1.53 7.13
N ALA A 60 13.38 -2.38 7.31
CA ALA A 60 13.87 -3.29 6.29
C ALA A 60 14.35 -4.62 6.87
N ARG A 61 14.17 -5.72 6.11
CA ARG A 61 14.70 -7.05 6.49
C ARG A 61 16.22 -7.11 6.38
N ASP A 62 16.77 -6.46 5.37
CA ASP A 62 18.20 -6.37 5.10
C ASP A 62 18.62 -4.90 5.24
N VAL A 63 19.12 -4.56 6.42
CA VAL A 63 19.49 -3.20 6.80
C VAL A 63 20.65 -2.69 5.95
N GLU A 64 21.63 -3.52 5.65
CA GLU A 64 22.81 -3.12 4.86
C GLU A 64 22.44 -2.82 3.41
N LYS A 65 21.59 -3.67 2.82
CA LYS A 65 21.05 -3.42 1.48
C LYS A 65 20.23 -2.13 1.45
N ALA A 66 19.43 -1.89 2.48
CA ALA A 66 18.61 -0.68 2.58
C ALA A 66 19.48 0.58 2.73
N ARG A 67 20.50 0.57 3.59
CA ARG A 67 21.45 1.68 3.74
C ARG A 67 22.17 2.00 2.43
N LYS A 68 22.60 0.96 1.71
CA LYS A 68 23.23 1.14 0.40
C LYS A 68 22.29 1.80 -0.61
N ALA A 69 21.02 1.38 -0.65
CA ALA A 69 20.02 1.97 -1.55
C ALA A 69 19.69 3.44 -1.19
N LEU A 70 19.79 3.80 0.08
CA LEU A 70 19.45 5.12 0.62
C LEU A 70 20.66 6.05 0.79
N GLN A 71 21.83 5.70 0.25
CA GLN A 71 23.07 6.50 0.40
C GLN A 71 22.93 7.95 -0.10
N ALA A 72 22.02 8.23 -1.04
CA ALA A 72 21.70 9.58 -1.51
C ALA A 72 20.81 10.37 -0.54
N SER A 73 20.31 9.74 0.53
CA SER A 73 19.46 10.35 1.56
C SER A 73 20.02 10.02 2.95
N PRO A 74 21.20 10.54 3.32
CA PRO A 74 21.97 10.08 4.49
C PRO A 74 21.30 10.35 5.84
N GLY A 75 20.25 11.19 5.88
CA GLY A 75 19.46 11.46 7.09
C GLY A 75 18.27 10.52 7.29
N VAL A 76 18.12 9.50 6.44
CA VAL A 76 17.06 8.50 6.59
C VAL A 76 17.49 7.42 7.59
N ASP A 77 16.67 7.19 8.61
CA ASP A 77 16.88 6.12 9.59
C ASP A 77 16.50 4.77 8.96
N VAL A 78 17.41 3.79 9.04
CA VAL A 78 17.13 2.41 8.63
C VAL A 78 17.16 1.49 9.85
N ALA A 79 16.09 0.72 10.06
CA ALA A 79 15.94 -0.20 11.18
C ALA A 79 15.52 -1.59 10.74
N GLN A 80 15.88 -2.60 11.54
CA GLN A 80 15.56 -4.01 11.26
C GLN A 80 14.08 -4.28 11.47
N MET A 81 13.38 -4.80 10.46
CA MET A 81 12.02 -5.32 10.60
C MET A 81 11.67 -6.28 9.46
N ASP A 82 11.03 -7.40 9.80
CA ASP A 82 10.42 -8.34 8.85
C ASP A 82 8.90 -8.40 9.05
N LEU A 83 8.12 -8.04 8.01
CA LEU A 83 6.66 -8.05 8.04
C LEU A 83 6.06 -9.46 8.15
N THR A 84 6.82 -10.52 7.85
CA THR A 84 6.39 -11.91 8.01
C THR A 84 6.64 -12.44 9.41
N SER A 85 7.37 -11.70 10.25
CA SER A 85 7.72 -12.07 11.62
C SER A 85 6.99 -11.19 12.64
N PRO A 86 5.93 -11.68 13.30
CA PRO A 86 5.22 -10.93 14.34
C PRO A 86 6.13 -10.41 15.47
N ALA A 87 7.15 -11.19 15.83
CA ALA A 87 8.13 -10.79 16.84
C ALA A 87 9.00 -9.62 16.37
N SER A 88 9.48 -9.67 15.12
CA SER A 88 10.27 -8.59 14.53
C SER A 88 9.49 -7.28 14.47
N ILE A 89 8.21 -7.33 14.10
CA ILE A 89 7.33 -6.15 14.08
C ILE A 89 7.17 -5.58 15.49
N ARG A 90 6.97 -6.43 16.51
CA ARG A 90 6.82 -5.99 17.92
C ARG A 90 8.08 -5.27 18.42
N ILE A 91 9.25 -5.87 18.20
CA ILE A 91 10.53 -5.27 18.63
C ILE A 91 10.72 -3.91 17.98
N PHE A 92 10.61 -3.84 16.67
CA PHE A 92 10.74 -2.58 15.92
C PHE A 92 9.77 -1.50 16.39
N ALA A 93 8.47 -1.85 16.54
CA ALA A 93 7.46 -0.91 16.96
C ALA A 93 7.71 -0.41 18.40
N GLN A 94 8.13 -1.29 19.31
CA GLN A 94 8.45 -0.90 20.69
C GLN A 94 9.64 0.06 20.71
N GLU A 95 10.73 -0.25 19.99
CA GLU A 95 11.88 0.64 19.86
C GLU A 95 11.51 2.02 19.32
N PHE A 96 10.55 2.07 18.39
CA PHE A 96 10.06 3.35 17.87
C PHE A 96 9.23 4.10 18.92
N ILE A 97 8.31 3.44 19.60
CA ILE A 97 7.46 4.04 20.65
C ILE A 97 8.30 4.58 21.79
N ASP A 98 9.36 3.88 22.19
CA ASP A 98 10.27 4.29 23.26
C ASP A 98 11.04 5.60 22.96
N ARG A 99 11.11 5.99 21.67
CA ARG A 99 11.67 7.32 21.29
C ARG A 99 10.73 8.47 21.67
N GLY A 100 9.46 8.22 21.95
CA GLY A 100 8.47 9.24 22.34
C GLY A 100 8.18 10.29 21.26
N ILE A 101 8.44 9.99 19.99
CA ILE A 101 8.22 10.91 18.86
C ILE A 101 6.91 10.60 18.14
N PRO A 102 6.18 11.63 17.66
CA PRO A 102 4.95 11.42 16.89
C PRO A 102 5.23 10.84 15.51
N LEU A 103 4.32 10.01 15.00
CA LEU A 103 4.35 9.50 13.63
C LEU A 103 3.27 10.18 12.80
N HIS A 104 3.66 11.08 11.91
CA HIS A 104 2.72 11.88 11.11
C HIS A 104 2.28 11.17 9.82
N ILE A 105 3.16 10.38 9.21
CA ILE A 105 2.90 9.69 7.95
C ILE A 105 3.40 8.24 8.09
N LEU A 106 2.49 7.27 7.90
CA LEU A 106 2.81 5.85 7.78
C LEU A 106 2.44 5.38 6.38
N VAL A 107 3.42 4.93 5.59
CA VAL A 107 3.19 4.36 4.26
C VAL A 107 3.43 2.85 4.31
N ASN A 108 2.35 2.08 4.36
CA ASN A 108 2.31 0.64 4.25
C ASN A 108 2.50 0.25 2.77
N ASN A 109 3.75 0.33 2.28
CA ASN A 109 4.08 0.19 0.87
C ASN A 109 4.68 -1.18 0.52
N ALA A 110 5.40 -1.83 1.43
CA ALA A 110 6.01 -3.13 1.15
C ALA A 110 4.98 -4.16 0.65
N GLY A 111 5.44 -5.06 -0.23
CA GLY A 111 4.56 -6.11 -0.71
C GLY A 111 5.30 -7.15 -1.54
N ILE A 112 4.64 -8.29 -1.69
CA ILE A 112 5.02 -9.37 -2.59
C ILE A 112 3.85 -9.67 -3.53
N MET A 113 4.13 -10.22 -4.70
CA MET A 113 3.13 -10.46 -5.73
C MET A 113 3.39 -11.79 -6.44
N ALA A 114 2.31 -12.52 -6.68
CA ALA A 114 2.28 -13.73 -7.51
C ALA A 114 3.37 -14.76 -7.10
N THR A 115 3.43 -15.10 -5.81
CA THR A 115 4.26 -16.23 -5.34
C THR A 115 3.78 -17.50 -6.03
N PRO A 116 4.64 -18.24 -6.76
CA PRO A 116 4.18 -19.30 -7.65
C PRO A 116 3.56 -20.49 -6.91
N GLU A 117 3.95 -20.75 -5.68
CA GLU A 117 3.46 -21.83 -4.84
C GLU A 117 2.83 -21.29 -3.56
N LEU A 118 1.96 -22.09 -2.92
CA LEU A 118 1.39 -21.74 -1.62
C LEU A 118 2.49 -21.81 -0.57
N GLU A 119 2.90 -20.63 -0.12
CA GLU A 119 3.76 -20.48 1.04
C GLU A 119 2.96 -19.88 2.19
N LYS A 120 3.35 -20.17 3.43
CA LYS A 120 2.71 -19.66 4.63
C LYS A 120 3.74 -19.10 5.60
N ASP A 121 3.32 -18.14 6.40
CA ASP A 121 4.13 -17.60 7.49
C ASP A 121 4.07 -18.50 8.74
N ILE A 122 4.74 -18.08 9.80
CA ILE A 122 4.80 -18.85 11.06
C ILE A 122 3.43 -18.98 11.77
N ARG A 123 2.41 -18.22 11.34
CA ARG A 123 1.02 -18.26 11.83
C ARG A 123 0.14 -19.17 10.98
N ASP A 124 0.71 -19.91 10.03
CA ASP A 124 0.00 -20.72 9.02
C ASP A 124 -0.90 -19.87 8.09
N VAL A 125 -0.55 -18.59 7.87
CA VAL A 125 -1.28 -17.68 6.98
C VAL A 125 -0.58 -17.59 5.64
N GLU A 126 -1.38 -17.58 4.53
CA GLU A 126 -0.88 -17.42 3.16
C GLU A 126 0.04 -16.20 3.06
N ILE A 127 1.19 -16.38 2.42
CA ILE A 127 2.32 -15.45 2.53
C ILE A 127 2.05 -14.06 1.95
N GLN A 128 1.22 -13.92 0.89
CA GLN A 128 0.88 -12.63 0.34
C GLN A 128 -0.10 -11.89 1.27
N PHE A 129 -1.08 -12.59 1.84
CA PHE A 129 -1.98 -12.03 2.83
C PHE A 129 -1.24 -11.66 4.12
N ALA A 130 -0.35 -12.52 4.58
CA ALA A 130 0.49 -12.29 5.76
C ALA A 130 1.37 -11.05 5.60
N THR A 131 2.06 -10.91 4.45
CA THR A 131 2.99 -9.81 4.20
C THR A 131 2.28 -8.51 3.86
N ASN A 132 1.35 -8.55 2.89
CA ASN A 132 0.76 -7.35 2.32
C ASN A 132 -0.27 -6.72 3.26
N HIS A 133 -0.95 -7.54 4.07
CA HIS A 133 -2.02 -7.09 4.96
C HIS A 133 -1.69 -7.28 6.45
N LEU A 134 -1.56 -8.50 6.96
CA LEU A 134 -1.45 -8.73 8.42
C LEU A 134 -0.22 -8.10 9.05
N GLY A 135 0.93 -8.11 8.35
CA GLY A 135 2.14 -7.45 8.83
C GLY A 135 1.94 -5.93 9.00
N HIS A 136 1.27 -5.30 8.04
CA HIS A 136 0.94 -3.88 8.10
C HIS A 136 -0.16 -3.55 9.10
N PHE A 137 -1.17 -4.43 9.24
CA PHE A 137 -2.16 -4.32 10.30
C PHE A 137 -1.49 -4.30 11.67
N GLN A 138 -0.62 -5.30 11.94
CA GLN A 138 0.10 -5.41 13.20
C GLN A 138 1.01 -4.20 13.45
N LEU A 139 1.75 -3.75 12.43
CA LEU A 139 2.61 -2.57 12.52
C LEU A 139 1.80 -1.32 12.86
N THR A 140 0.70 -1.08 12.15
CA THR A 140 -0.17 0.08 12.38
C THR A 140 -0.76 0.06 13.79
N ALA A 141 -1.22 -1.11 14.26
CA ALA A 141 -1.76 -1.30 15.60
C ALA A 141 -0.73 -0.96 16.70
N LEU A 142 0.49 -1.45 16.56
CA LEU A 142 1.56 -1.21 17.53
C LEU A 142 2.09 0.22 17.51
N LEU A 143 2.04 0.90 16.35
CA LEU A 143 2.42 2.30 16.21
C LEU A 143 1.29 3.29 16.54
N TRP A 144 0.11 2.79 16.91
CA TRP A 144 -1.07 3.61 17.15
C TRP A 144 -0.86 4.76 18.13
N PRO A 145 -0.18 4.57 19.28
CA PRO A 145 0.10 5.67 20.20
C PRO A 145 0.86 6.84 19.55
N ALA A 146 1.83 6.55 18.69
CA ALA A 146 2.59 7.58 17.98
C ALA A 146 1.79 8.27 16.87
N LEU A 147 0.87 7.54 16.21
CA LEU A 147 -0.06 8.11 15.24
C LEU A 147 -1.04 9.09 15.90
N ILE A 148 -1.60 8.73 17.05
CA ILE A 148 -2.45 9.64 17.84
C ILE A 148 -1.67 10.90 18.26
N GLN A 149 -0.44 10.73 18.73
CA GLN A 149 0.41 11.84 19.20
C GLN A 149 0.69 12.88 18.09
N ALA A 150 0.58 12.50 16.83
CA ALA A 150 0.80 13.40 15.70
C ALA A 150 -0.33 14.42 15.47
N HIS A 151 -1.53 14.22 16.07
CA HIS A 151 -2.70 15.10 15.94
C HIS A 151 -3.03 15.45 14.49
N GLY A 152 -3.22 14.44 13.66
CA GLY A 152 -3.49 14.60 12.22
C GLY A 152 -2.62 13.67 11.37
N ALA A 153 -2.35 12.45 11.86
CA ALA A 153 -1.58 11.45 11.13
C ALA A 153 -2.33 10.93 9.89
N ARG A 154 -1.54 10.49 8.91
CA ARG A 154 -2.04 9.80 7.72
C ARG A 154 -1.41 8.41 7.56
N VAL A 155 -2.27 7.42 7.34
CA VAL A 155 -1.87 6.05 7.01
C VAL A 155 -2.22 5.78 5.56
N ILE A 156 -1.21 5.49 4.74
CA ILE A 156 -1.35 5.20 3.33
C ILE A 156 -1.06 3.73 3.11
N THR A 157 -2.03 2.98 2.59
CA THR A 157 -1.87 1.54 2.35
C THR A 157 -1.88 1.24 0.86
N VAL A 158 -0.77 0.70 0.36
CA VAL A 158 -0.64 0.40 -1.08
C VAL A 158 -1.44 -0.85 -1.43
N SER A 159 -2.51 -0.62 -2.18
CA SER A 159 -3.35 -1.64 -2.81
C SER A 159 -2.91 -1.87 -4.27
N SER A 160 -3.83 -2.30 -5.11
CA SER A 160 -3.62 -2.53 -6.54
C SER A 160 -4.98 -2.62 -7.23
N ARG A 161 -5.01 -2.35 -8.53
CA ARG A 161 -6.18 -2.68 -9.36
C ARG A 161 -6.47 -4.18 -9.37
N ALA A 162 -5.48 -5.03 -9.05
CA ALA A 162 -5.66 -6.46 -8.84
C ALA A 162 -6.62 -6.82 -7.67
N HIS A 163 -7.06 -5.86 -6.84
CA HIS A 163 -8.17 -6.11 -5.91
C HIS A 163 -9.42 -6.64 -6.63
N ARG A 164 -9.61 -6.27 -7.90
CA ARG A 164 -10.72 -6.71 -8.75
C ARG A 164 -10.64 -8.18 -9.19
N VAL A 165 -9.51 -8.86 -8.95
CA VAL A 165 -9.35 -10.29 -9.24
C VAL A 165 -10.04 -11.15 -8.18
N SER A 166 -10.05 -10.73 -6.91
CA SER A 166 -10.63 -11.53 -5.83
C SER A 166 -11.10 -10.66 -4.65
N PRO A 167 -12.30 -10.89 -4.12
CA PRO A 167 -12.65 -10.44 -2.78
C PRO A 167 -11.81 -11.18 -1.73
N VAL A 168 -11.96 -10.83 -0.45
CA VAL A 168 -11.47 -11.65 0.66
C VAL A 168 -12.40 -12.83 0.83
N VAL A 169 -11.90 -14.04 0.60
CA VAL A 169 -12.65 -15.29 0.82
C VAL A 169 -12.48 -15.68 2.27
N PHE A 170 -13.31 -15.12 3.14
CA PHE A 170 -13.19 -15.24 4.60
C PHE A 170 -13.25 -16.67 5.12
N GLU A 171 -13.94 -17.56 4.41
CA GLU A 171 -14.07 -18.98 4.74
C GLU A 171 -12.81 -19.77 4.43
N ASP A 172 -11.95 -19.24 3.55
CA ASP A 172 -10.73 -19.93 3.09
C ASP A 172 -9.62 -18.95 2.66
N ILE A 173 -9.25 -18.03 3.53
CA ILE A 173 -8.16 -17.04 3.28
C ILE A 173 -6.85 -17.74 2.89
N ASN A 174 -6.60 -18.90 3.48
CA ASN A 174 -5.32 -19.61 3.43
C ASN A 174 -5.26 -20.72 2.36
N PHE A 175 -6.23 -20.77 1.44
CA PHE A 175 -6.30 -21.80 0.38
C PHE A 175 -6.20 -23.24 0.93
N ALA A 176 -6.90 -23.50 2.04
CA ALA A 176 -6.93 -24.83 2.65
C ALA A 176 -7.95 -25.77 1.95
N GLN A 177 -8.98 -25.21 1.32
CA GLN A 177 -10.08 -25.96 0.72
C GLN A 177 -10.15 -25.80 -0.80
N ARG A 178 -9.56 -24.76 -1.37
CA ARG A 178 -9.53 -24.45 -2.82
C ARG A 178 -8.10 -24.55 -3.36
N PRO A 179 -7.91 -24.87 -4.66
CA PRO A 179 -6.60 -24.82 -5.28
C PRO A 179 -5.98 -23.43 -5.15
N TYR A 180 -4.67 -23.39 -4.90
CA TYR A 180 -3.93 -22.15 -4.85
C TYR A 180 -3.84 -21.51 -6.23
N ASP A 181 -4.17 -20.23 -6.29
CA ASP A 181 -3.96 -19.36 -7.44
C ASP A 181 -3.26 -18.08 -6.96
N CYS A 182 -2.06 -17.85 -7.46
CA CYS A 182 -1.18 -16.78 -6.98
C CYS A 182 -1.76 -15.38 -7.23
N TRP A 183 -2.59 -15.19 -8.26
CA TRP A 183 -3.24 -13.92 -8.56
C TRP A 183 -4.50 -13.69 -7.72
N GLN A 184 -5.27 -14.75 -7.44
CA GLN A 184 -6.37 -14.65 -6.48
C GLN A 184 -5.83 -14.33 -5.07
N ALA A 185 -4.72 -14.97 -4.64
CA ALA A 185 -4.08 -14.68 -3.38
C ALA A 185 -3.57 -13.23 -3.31
N TYR A 186 -2.94 -12.75 -4.38
CA TYR A 186 -2.55 -11.35 -4.48
C TYR A 186 -3.74 -10.41 -4.45
N GLY A 187 -4.74 -10.64 -5.29
CA GLY A 187 -5.98 -9.84 -5.33
C GLY A 187 -6.67 -9.77 -3.98
N GLN A 188 -6.84 -10.92 -3.32
CA GLN A 188 -7.38 -11.02 -1.97
C GLN A 188 -6.60 -10.15 -0.95
N SER A 189 -5.26 -10.19 -1.00
CA SER A 189 -4.43 -9.36 -0.11
C SER A 189 -4.60 -7.86 -0.38
N LYS A 190 -4.84 -7.47 -1.65
CA LYS A 190 -5.03 -6.06 -2.04
C LYS A 190 -6.45 -5.56 -1.77
N THR A 191 -7.44 -6.42 -1.85
CA THR A 191 -8.80 -6.18 -1.32
C THR A 191 -8.76 -5.97 0.19
N ALA A 192 -8.03 -6.82 0.92
CA ALA A 192 -7.86 -6.66 2.37
C ALA A 192 -7.27 -5.29 2.73
N ASN A 193 -6.33 -4.77 1.94
CA ASN A 193 -5.75 -3.45 2.16
C ASN A 193 -6.77 -2.30 2.01
N ILE A 194 -7.74 -2.43 1.10
CA ILE A 194 -8.82 -1.44 0.94
C ILE A 194 -9.79 -1.53 2.13
N LEU A 195 -10.25 -2.75 2.46
CA LEU A 195 -11.16 -2.97 3.59
C LEU A 195 -10.55 -2.50 4.93
N PHE A 196 -9.26 -2.81 5.16
CA PHE A 196 -8.50 -2.33 6.31
C PHE A 196 -8.48 -0.79 6.38
N THR A 197 -8.17 -0.13 5.27
CA THR A 197 -8.13 1.33 5.18
C THR A 197 -9.46 1.96 5.54
N ARG A 198 -10.56 1.39 5.06
CA ARG A 198 -11.92 1.86 5.36
C ARG A 198 -12.28 1.75 6.83
N GLU A 199 -11.99 0.59 7.44
CA GLU A 199 -12.26 0.39 8.85
C GLU A 199 -11.33 1.25 9.73
N LEU A 200 -10.05 1.37 9.35
CA LEU A 200 -9.10 2.25 10.05
C LEU A 200 -9.55 3.71 10.00
N ALA A 201 -10.08 4.18 8.88
CA ALA A 201 -10.59 5.54 8.74
C ALA A 201 -11.73 5.84 9.73
N LYS A 202 -12.67 4.89 9.91
CA LYS A 202 -13.79 5.00 10.86
C LYS A 202 -13.28 5.04 12.29
N ARG A 203 -12.43 4.09 12.65
CA ARG A 203 -11.89 3.96 14.01
C ARG A 203 -10.91 5.07 14.36
N GLY A 204 -10.19 5.60 13.37
CA GLY A 204 -9.21 6.68 13.52
C GLY A 204 -9.82 8.08 13.61
N GLU A 205 -11.10 8.26 13.22
CA GLU A 205 -11.76 9.58 13.20
C GLU A 205 -11.70 10.33 14.53
N PRO A 206 -11.99 9.70 15.70
CA PRO A 206 -11.91 10.39 16.99
C PRO A 206 -10.50 10.87 17.35
N TRP A 207 -9.49 10.29 16.74
CA TRP A 207 -8.07 10.55 16.98
C TRP A 207 -7.42 11.41 15.89
N LEU A 208 -8.20 11.90 14.92
CA LEU A 208 -7.73 12.66 13.79
C LEU A 208 -6.73 11.89 12.89
N VAL A 209 -6.78 10.56 12.91
CA VAL A 209 -5.97 9.71 12.03
C VAL A 209 -6.76 9.42 10.75
N GLN A 210 -6.22 9.85 9.62
CA GLN A 210 -6.80 9.63 8.31
C GLN A 210 -6.14 8.43 7.63
N ALA A 211 -6.89 7.67 6.83
CA ALA A 211 -6.39 6.53 6.11
C ALA A 211 -6.81 6.57 4.64
N PHE A 212 -5.90 6.17 3.74
CA PHE A 212 -6.13 6.10 2.30
C PHE A 212 -5.53 4.82 1.73
N SER A 213 -6.24 4.16 0.82
CA SER A 213 -5.69 3.07 0.03
C SER A 213 -5.38 3.55 -1.39
N VAL A 214 -4.29 3.06 -1.98
CA VAL A 214 -3.81 3.59 -3.26
C VAL A 214 -3.48 2.50 -4.27
N HIS A 215 -3.81 2.74 -5.54
CA HIS A 215 -3.26 2.00 -6.67
C HIS A 215 -2.20 2.86 -7.38
N PRO A 216 -0.98 2.34 -7.53
CA PRO A 216 0.12 3.11 -8.09
C PRO A 216 0.19 3.07 -9.63
N GLY A 217 -0.60 2.21 -10.29
CA GLY A 217 -0.42 1.82 -11.69
C GLY A 217 0.40 0.54 -11.81
N ALA A 218 0.68 0.12 -13.04
CA ALA A 218 1.53 -1.03 -13.36
C ALA A 218 2.98 -0.57 -13.60
N ILE A 219 3.88 -0.88 -12.65
CA ILE A 219 5.28 -0.44 -12.69
C ILE A 219 6.21 -1.66 -12.79
N TYR A 220 6.66 -1.97 -14.00
CA TYR A 220 7.50 -3.13 -14.27
C TYR A 220 8.99 -2.91 -14.03
N SER A 221 9.41 -1.69 -13.70
CA SER A 221 10.80 -1.35 -13.31
C SER A 221 11.16 -1.76 -11.89
N THR A 222 10.20 -2.31 -11.11
CA THR A 222 10.41 -2.67 -9.70
C THR A 222 10.60 -4.17 -9.49
N SER A 223 11.17 -4.56 -8.35
CA SER A 223 11.33 -5.97 -7.97
C SER A 223 10.01 -6.69 -7.66
N LEU A 224 8.88 -6.01 -7.67
CA LEU A 224 7.57 -6.62 -7.42
C LEU A 224 7.22 -7.63 -8.52
N ALA A 225 7.61 -7.35 -9.77
CA ALA A 225 7.35 -8.21 -10.93
C ALA A 225 8.34 -9.41 -11.07
N ARG A 226 9.20 -9.67 -10.07
CA ARG A 226 10.27 -10.68 -10.16
C ARG A 226 9.79 -12.12 -10.43
N ASN A 227 8.54 -12.44 -10.03
CA ASN A 227 7.93 -13.75 -10.24
C ASN A 227 7.17 -13.84 -11.58
N MET A 228 7.11 -12.76 -12.37
CA MET A 228 6.44 -12.75 -13.67
C MET A 228 7.36 -13.26 -14.75
N ASN A 229 6.78 -13.92 -15.75
CA ASN A 229 7.52 -14.42 -16.91
C ASN A 229 8.03 -13.25 -17.77
N ARG A 230 9.35 -13.13 -17.90
CA ARG A 230 9.98 -12.03 -18.65
C ARG A 230 9.60 -12.04 -20.13
N ALA A 231 9.48 -13.22 -20.76
CA ALA A 231 9.07 -13.32 -22.16
C ALA A 231 7.64 -12.84 -22.39
N GLU A 232 6.72 -13.15 -21.45
CA GLU A 232 5.36 -12.66 -21.49
C GLU A 232 5.29 -11.13 -21.31
N LEU A 233 6.11 -10.58 -20.40
CA LEU A 233 6.21 -9.13 -20.22
C LEU A 233 6.73 -8.42 -21.48
N GLN A 234 7.67 -9.02 -22.22
CA GLN A 234 8.13 -8.49 -23.51
C GLN A 234 7.05 -8.62 -24.58
N ALA A 235 6.40 -9.77 -24.68
CA ALA A 235 5.33 -10.01 -25.64
C ALA A 235 4.13 -9.06 -25.45
N SER A 236 3.80 -8.71 -24.20
CA SER A 236 2.77 -7.71 -23.89
C SER A 236 3.22 -6.26 -24.08
N GLY A 237 4.51 -6.02 -24.39
CA GLY A 237 5.11 -4.70 -24.50
C GLY A 237 5.29 -3.99 -23.14
N ALA A 238 5.20 -4.70 -22.02
CA ALA A 238 5.53 -4.17 -20.69
C ALA A 238 7.04 -3.96 -20.51
N LEU A 239 7.84 -4.77 -21.22
CA LEU A 239 9.27 -4.57 -21.39
C LEU A 239 9.58 -4.36 -22.88
N ASP A 240 10.56 -3.52 -23.17
CA ASP A 240 11.11 -3.36 -24.53
C ASP A 240 12.03 -4.52 -24.92
N ALA A 241 12.62 -4.44 -26.12
CA ALA A 241 13.55 -5.46 -26.65
C ALA A 241 14.80 -5.62 -25.77
N ASP A 242 15.25 -4.56 -25.10
CA ASP A 242 16.38 -4.57 -24.17
C ASP A 242 15.97 -5.04 -22.77
N GLY A 243 14.68 -5.31 -22.55
CA GLY A 243 14.12 -5.74 -21.29
C GLY A 243 13.98 -4.62 -20.26
N LYS A 244 13.89 -3.37 -20.69
CA LYS A 244 13.57 -2.22 -19.83
C LYS A 244 12.06 -2.03 -19.79
N ALA A 245 11.54 -1.59 -18.64
CA ALA A 245 10.13 -1.29 -18.47
C ALA A 245 9.70 -0.12 -19.38
N THR A 246 8.58 -0.31 -20.06
CA THR A 246 7.97 0.74 -20.90
C THR A 246 7.01 1.59 -20.08
N VAL A 247 6.79 2.83 -20.51
CA VAL A 247 5.76 3.72 -20.00
C VAL A 247 4.70 3.91 -21.06
N ASP A 248 3.46 3.57 -20.74
CA ASP A 248 2.30 3.73 -21.61
C ASP A 248 1.04 3.93 -20.74
N LEU A 249 0.65 5.15 -20.57
CA LEU A 249 -0.46 5.52 -19.69
C LEU A 249 -1.81 4.99 -20.19
N SER A 250 -1.95 4.72 -21.49
CA SER A 250 -3.17 4.11 -22.04
C SER A 250 -3.35 2.66 -21.58
N GLN A 251 -2.27 2.03 -21.15
CA GLN A 251 -2.22 0.67 -20.59
C GLN A 251 -1.89 0.67 -19.09
N ASP A 252 -2.08 1.80 -18.42
CA ASP A 252 -1.75 2.00 -17.00
C ASP A 252 -0.28 1.71 -16.64
N ARG A 253 0.62 1.66 -17.62
CA ARG A 253 2.05 1.46 -17.39
C ARG A 253 2.71 2.79 -17.08
N LYS A 254 3.28 2.88 -15.88
CA LYS A 254 3.84 4.12 -15.35
C LYS A 254 5.33 3.99 -15.02
N SER A 255 6.00 5.13 -15.03
CA SER A 255 7.31 5.25 -14.40
C SER A 255 7.21 5.13 -12.89
N THR A 256 8.33 4.91 -12.20
CA THR A 256 8.39 4.90 -10.74
C THR A 256 7.93 6.24 -10.14
N GLU A 257 8.28 7.36 -10.77
CA GLU A 257 7.89 8.71 -10.35
C GLU A 257 6.38 8.94 -10.45
N GLN A 258 5.76 8.49 -11.54
CA GLN A 258 4.31 8.57 -11.73
C GLN A 258 3.57 7.61 -10.81
N GLY A 259 4.09 6.41 -10.62
CA GLY A 259 3.49 5.40 -9.74
C GLY A 259 3.50 5.81 -8.27
N ALA A 260 4.59 6.40 -7.79
CA ALA A 260 4.68 6.85 -6.41
C ALA A 260 3.92 8.17 -6.15
N ALA A 261 3.56 8.93 -7.19
CA ALA A 261 2.88 10.21 -7.03
C ALA A 261 1.57 10.10 -6.25
N THR A 262 0.74 9.07 -6.50
CA THR A 262 -0.54 8.90 -5.80
C THR A 262 -0.36 8.68 -4.30
N GLN A 263 0.60 7.84 -3.88
CA GLN A 263 0.81 7.60 -2.45
C GLN A 263 1.44 8.82 -1.74
N VAL A 264 2.28 9.56 -2.43
CA VAL A 264 2.84 10.82 -1.91
C VAL A 264 1.76 11.90 -1.81
N TRP A 265 0.92 12.04 -2.83
CA TRP A 265 -0.24 12.95 -2.80
C TRP A 265 -1.19 12.62 -1.64
N CYS A 266 -1.54 11.34 -1.45
CA CYS A 266 -2.37 10.93 -0.32
C CYS A 266 -1.71 11.23 1.03
N ALA A 267 -0.39 11.12 1.13
CA ALA A 267 0.35 11.38 2.35
C ALA A 267 0.44 12.88 2.70
N THR A 268 0.39 13.79 1.72
CA THR A 268 0.79 15.19 1.90
C THR A 268 -0.26 16.22 1.54
N SER A 269 -1.22 15.90 0.66
CA SER A 269 -2.15 16.89 0.13
C SER A 269 -3.26 17.26 1.12
N HIS A 270 -3.37 18.53 1.46
CA HIS A 270 -4.48 19.07 2.26
C HIS A 270 -5.83 19.02 1.55
N SER A 271 -5.86 18.87 0.22
CA SER A 271 -7.13 18.72 -0.52
C SER A 271 -7.89 17.46 -0.15
N LEU A 272 -7.23 16.49 0.52
CA LEU A 272 -7.84 15.27 1.01
C LEU A 272 -8.34 15.35 2.46
N ASP A 273 -8.21 16.49 3.13
CA ASP A 273 -8.74 16.66 4.46
C ASP A 273 -10.28 16.45 4.45
N GLY A 274 -10.76 15.54 5.31
CA GLY A 274 -12.17 15.12 5.33
C GLY A 274 -12.57 14.02 4.35
N TYR A 275 -11.62 13.46 3.59
CA TYR A 275 -11.84 12.36 2.64
C TYR A 275 -11.25 11.01 3.11
N SER A 276 -11.05 10.82 4.41
CA SER A 276 -10.52 9.56 4.95
C SER A 276 -11.33 8.34 4.49
N GLY A 277 -10.66 7.19 4.29
CA GLY A 277 -11.27 5.93 3.90
C GLY A 277 -11.43 5.72 2.39
N GLN A 278 -10.90 6.62 1.57
CA GLN A 278 -11.04 6.55 0.11
C GLN A 278 -9.95 5.70 -0.53
N TYR A 279 -10.31 5.10 -1.67
CA TYR A 279 -9.36 4.50 -2.60
C TYR A 279 -8.97 5.50 -3.67
N CYS A 280 -7.68 5.66 -3.89
CA CYS A 280 -7.11 6.65 -4.78
C CYS A 280 -6.26 6.00 -5.89
N GLU A 281 -6.37 6.52 -7.09
CA GLU A 281 -5.49 6.22 -8.22
C GLU A 281 -5.30 7.49 -9.06
N ASP A 282 -4.20 7.59 -9.80
CA ASP A 282 -3.91 8.74 -10.68
C ASP A 282 -3.95 10.10 -9.96
N CYS A 283 -3.54 10.14 -8.67
CA CYS A 283 -3.63 11.31 -7.78
C CYS A 283 -5.05 11.88 -7.67
N GLN A 284 -6.07 11.01 -7.72
CA GLN A 284 -7.49 11.34 -7.57
C GLN A 284 -8.18 10.32 -6.68
N ILE A 285 -9.33 10.67 -6.13
CA ILE A 285 -10.24 9.66 -5.55
C ILE A 285 -10.93 8.96 -6.72
N ALA A 286 -10.72 7.66 -6.83
CA ALA A 286 -11.21 6.84 -7.94
C ALA A 286 -12.75 6.73 -7.95
N PRO A 287 -13.38 6.51 -9.12
CA PRO A 287 -14.79 6.22 -9.17
C PRO A 287 -15.12 4.85 -8.55
N LEU A 288 -16.33 4.74 -8.00
CA LEU A 288 -16.90 3.45 -7.62
C LEU A 288 -17.42 2.75 -8.89
N LEU A 289 -16.97 1.53 -9.13
CA LEU A 289 -17.48 0.72 -10.25
C LEU A 289 -18.89 0.23 -9.95
N SER A 290 -19.68 0.03 -11.05
CA SER A 290 -20.99 -0.61 -10.93
C SER A 290 -20.86 -2.03 -10.36
N PRO A 291 -21.80 -2.49 -9.52
CA PRO A 291 -21.84 -3.87 -9.07
C PRO A 291 -21.91 -4.90 -10.23
N ASP A 292 -22.39 -4.47 -11.39
CA ASP A 292 -22.47 -5.30 -12.60
C ASP A 292 -21.17 -5.29 -13.42
N THR A 293 -20.14 -4.54 -12.97
CA THR A 293 -18.83 -4.54 -13.64
C THR A 293 -18.21 -5.93 -13.53
N PRO A 294 -17.82 -6.57 -14.67
CA PRO A 294 -17.22 -7.89 -14.60
C PRO A 294 -15.89 -7.87 -13.83
N PRO A 295 -15.52 -8.97 -13.17
CA PRO A 295 -14.23 -9.12 -12.55
C PRO A 295 -13.09 -8.83 -13.52
N MET A 296 -11.95 -8.42 -12.99
CA MET A 296 -10.74 -8.24 -13.78
C MET A 296 -10.24 -9.61 -14.27
N VAL A 297 -10.03 -9.72 -15.59
CA VAL A 297 -9.44 -10.89 -16.22
C VAL A 297 -8.02 -10.55 -16.64
N LEU A 298 -7.07 -11.31 -16.11
CA LEU A 298 -5.65 -11.12 -16.44
C LEU A 298 -5.39 -11.46 -17.90
N GLY A 299 -4.71 -10.58 -18.60
CA GLY A 299 -4.47 -10.68 -20.05
C GLY A 299 -5.53 -9.97 -20.90
N GLU A 300 -6.68 -9.59 -20.34
CA GLU A 300 -7.67 -8.74 -21.03
C GLU A 300 -7.41 -7.26 -20.74
N MET A 301 -6.83 -6.55 -21.68
CA MET A 301 -6.43 -5.15 -21.52
C MET A 301 -7.60 -4.26 -21.08
N SER A 302 -8.78 -4.41 -21.68
CA SER A 302 -9.97 -3.61 -21.35
C SER A 302 -10.39 -3.74 -19.88
N SER A 303 -10.27 -4.94 -19.30
CA SER A 303 -10.58 -5.16 -17.88
C SER A 303 -9.45 -4.72 -16.94
N MET A 304 -8.19 -4.86 -17.41
CA MET A 304 -6.99 -4.50 -16.62
C MET A 304 -6.78 -2.98 -16.51
N THR A 305 -7.19 -2.21 -17.50
CA THR A 305 -7.02 -0.73 -17.53
C THR A 305 -8.23 0.04 -17.00
N LEU A 306 -9.35 -0.64 -16.72
CA LEU A 306 -10.53 0.01 -16.19
C LEU A 306 -10.24 0.64 -14.82
N SER A 307 -10.30 1.97 -14.78
CA SER A 307 -10.11 2.79 -13.58
C SER A 307 -11.31 2.67 -12.64
N GLY A 308 -11.05 2.58 -11.35
CA GLY A 308 -12.08 2.55 -10.32
C GLY A 308 -11.86 1.48 -9.27
N VAL A 309 -12.66 1.57 -8.21
CA VAL A 309 -12.68 0.63 -7.10
C VAL A 309 -13.92 -0.25 -7.17
N ASP A 310 -13.75 -1.54 -6.94
CA ASP A 310 -14.84 -2.50 -7.02
C ASP A 310 -15.81 -2.35 -5.83
N ALA A 311 -17.12 -2.48 -6.11
CA ALA A 311 -18.18 -2.25 -5.15
C ALA A 311 -18.10 -3.17 -3.91
N PHE A 312 -17.62 -4.40 -4.05
CA PHE A 312 -17.50 -5.32 -2.91
C PHE A 312 -16.49 -4.83 -1.85
N THR A 313 -15.52 -4.02 -2.22
CA THR A 313 -14.56 -3.44 -1.27
C THR A 313 -15.16 -2.32 -0.41
N MET A 314 -16.36 -1.85 -0.77
CA MET A 314 -17.08 -0.81 -0.05
C MET A 314 -18.05 -1.37 1.01
N ASN A 315 -18.01 -2.68 1.26
CA ASN A 315 -18.87 -3.36 2.23
C ASN A 315 -18.35 -3.15 3.67
N ASP A 316 -19.13 -2.48 4.49
CA ASP A 316 -18.77 -2.18 5.87
C ASP A 316 -18.73 -3.43 6.77
N LYS A 317 -19.56 -4.44 6.48
CA LYS A 317 -19.54 -5.72 7.24
C LYS A 317 -18.25 -6.50 6.95
N ASP A 318 -17.81 -6.49 5.69
CA ASP A 318 -16.56 -7.15 5.31
C ASP A 318 -15.33 -6.41 5.87
N SER A 319 -15.38 -5.07 5.94
CA SER A 319 -14.34 -4.27 6.59
C SER A 319 -14.22 -4.60 8.08
N GLN A 320 -15.34 -4.70 8.78
CA GLN A 320 -15.38 -5.09 10.20
C GLN A 320 -14.94 -6.55 10.39
N LYS A 321 -15.44 -7.49 9.57
CA LYS A 321 -15.08 -8.91 9.64
C LYS A 321 -13.57 -9.11 9.42
N LEU A 322 -12.99 -8.41 8.44
CA LEU A 322 -11.54 -8.43 8.20
C LEU A 322 -10.76 -7.93 9.41
N TRP A 323 -11.22 -6.85 10.02
CA TRP A 323 -10.60 -6.28 11.22
C TRP A 323 -10.57 -7.29 12.38
N GLU A 324 -11.71 -7.92 12.69
CA GLU A 324 -11.83 -8.92 13.75
C GLU A 324 -10.91 -10.14 13.50
N ILE A 325 -10.85 -10.63 12.24
CA ILE A 325 -9.95 -11.71 11.84
C ILE A 325 -8.48 -11.28 12.00
N SER A 326 -8.14 -10.05 11.63
CA SER A 326 -6.78 -9.53 11.74
C SER A 326 -6.36 -9.35 13.20
N GLU A 327 -7.25 -8.89 14.07
CA GLU A 327 -7.02 -8.86 15.52
C GLU A 327 -6.77 -10.26 16.08
N ALA A 328 -7.60 -11.24 15.71
CA ALA A 328 -7.44 -12.62 16.15
C ALA A 328 -6.11 -13.24 15.67
N ALA A 329 -5.76 -13.04 14.38
CA ALA A 329 -4.53 -13.57 13.79
C ALA A 329 -3.24 -12.92 14.34
N THR A 330 -3.30 -11.68 14.80
CA THR A 330 -2.15 -10.95 15.36
C THR A 330 -2.09 -11.00 16.88
N GLY A 331 -3.17 -11.41 17.53
CA GLY A 331 -3.33 -11.39 18.98
C GLY A 331 -3.36 -9.98 19.58
N LEU A 332 -3.68 -8.96 18.76
CA LEU A 332 -3.78 -7.58 19.19
C LEU A 332 -5.23 -7.13 19.25
N LYS A 333 -5.56 -6.36 20.28
CA LYS A 333 -6.76 -5.53 20.30
C LYS A 333 -6.35 -4.12 19.87
N PHE A 334 -7.04 -3.61 18.86
CA PHE A 334 -6.68 -2.36 18.23
C PHE A 334 -7.94 -1.49 18.10
N LEU A 335 -8.08 -0.52 19.00
CA LEU A 335 -9.23 0.40 19.13
C LEU A 335 -10.54 -0.25 19.56
#